data_4930f5763967a1b0c9d00ff507f775ae
#
_entry.id   4930f5763967a1b0c9d00ff507f775ae
#
_cell.length_a   1.000
_cell.length_b   1.000
_cell.length_c   1.000
_cell.angle_alpha   90.00
_cell.angle_beta   90.00
_cell.angle_gamma   90.00
#
_symmetry.space_group_name_H-M   'P 1'
#
loop_
_entity.id
_entity.type
_entity.pdbx_description
1 polymer ?
#
loop_
_entity_poly.entity_id
_entity_poly.type
_entity_poly.pdbx_seq_one_letter_code
_entity_poly.pdbx_strand_id
1 'polypeptide(L)'
;MKEKINRFIKVYPWYSGVTSDLLFYVAIDTLFLTIVKNFSAAEIVSISSLSQLACIALQFPILFIIKKIGNTASMRSGAIFLLLSAIFITFGKNYYLVLIGRISRDVAVIFKNASVVALENNLDLIDRRSDFVRLRTSGYTVYAVVTMLISFVASYMFNLNHYLPMICCTVACAIGFILSLFMKDCSDYNKVSYKSKQNSNVKIHYSKIIIITMLLYAIFYSIVNNGQSEGKLFIQQHILLDFDVEKTSLIIGAIVCFSRIVRVLSNIVFAKLYDKHKSKVGVALSVLLGTSIGLMLFGSFILQVIVKILVMAIGYTIILFVRDPFRLYIQDVLFENTPKEQHQTLLTMSELGVKLANAGMGLGFSAILISYPMIVIMAIMLVVVTINIALSIKLYRMVLIEKPNCKI
;
A
#
# COMPACT_ATOMS: atom_id res chain seq x y z
N MET A 1 -16.55 -16.53 27.41
CA MET A 1 -16.01 -16.61 26.06
C MET A 1 -16.73 -15.68 25.10
N LYS A 2 -18.05 -15.79 24.93
CA LYS A 2 -18.86 -14.91 24.04
C LYS A 2 -18.65 -13.42 24.30
N GLU A 3 -18.55 -12.98 25.54
CA GLU A 3 -18.30 -11.56 25.86
C GLU A 3 -16.95 -11.05 25.32
N LYS A 4 -15.89 -11.86 25.44
CA LYS A 4 -14.55 -11.51 24.90
C LYS A 4 -14.57 -11.42 23.37
N ILE A 5 -15.30 -12.33 22.70
CA ILE A 5 -15.47 -12.31 21.24
C ILE A 5 -16.28 -11.08 20.81
N ASN A 6 -17.38 -10.76 21.51
CA ASN A 6 -18.17 -9.56 21.21
C ASN A 6 -17.35 -8.27 21.39
N ARG A 7 -16.48 -8.21 22.42
CA ARG A 7 -15.55 -7.10 22.62
C ARG A 7 -14.56 -7.02 21.47
N PHE A 8 -13.99 -8.14 21.05
CA PHE A 8 -13.09 -8.20 19.88
C PHE A 8 -13.78 -7.63 18.62
N ILE A 9 -14.99 -8.09 18.31
CA ILE A 9 -15.76 -7.66 17.13
C ILE A 9 -16.01 -6.15 17.15
N LYS A 10 -16.34 -5.57 18.31
CA LYS A 10 -16.57 -4.12 18.44
C LYS A 10 -15.27 -3.31 18.28
N VAL A 11 -14.15 -3.80 18.78
CA VAL A 11 -12.86 -3.11 18.75
C VAL A 11 -12.15 -3.27 17.40
N TYR A 12 -12.38 -4.37 16.69
CA TYR A 12 -11.64 -4.74 15.48
C TYR A 12 -11.61 -3.65 14.39
N PRO A 13 -12.73 -2.99 14.01
CA PRO A 13 -12.70 -1.96 12.98
C PRO A 13 -11.79 -0.79 13.35
N TRP A 14 -11.84 -0.34 14.60
CA TRP A 14 -11.03 0.76 15.12
C TRP A 14 -9.55 0.38 15.20
N TYR A 15 -9.25 -0.80 15.78
CA TYR A 15 -7.90 -1.34 15.79
C TYR A 15 -7.34 -1.47 14.37
N SER A 16 -8.08 -2.11 13.48
CA SER A 16 -7.67 -2.28 12.09
C SER A 16 -7.46 -0.94 11.39
N GLY A 17 -8.33 0.06 11.63
CA GLY A 17 -8.21 1.39 11.06
C GLY A 17 -6.98 2.12 11.55
N VAL A 18 -6.80 2.21 12.87
CA VAL A 18 -5.71 2.99 13.50
C VAL A 18 -4.33 2.36 13.29
N THR A 19 -4.24 1.03 13.27
CA THR A 19 -2.96 0.32 13.11
C THR A 19 -2.62 -0.03 11.66
N SER A 20 -3.38 0.44 10.68
CA SER A 20 -3.11 0.10 9.26
C SER A 20 -1.85 0.76 8.72
N ASP A 21 -1.53 1.95 9.20
CA ASP A 21 -0.36 2.71 8.81
C ASP A 21 -0.05 3.79 9.85
N LEU A 22 1.04 4.53 9.65
CA LEU A 22 1.37 5.76 10.38
C LEU A 22 0.48 6.90 9.87
N LEU A 23 -0.71 7.07 10.48
CA LEU A 23 -1.82 7.84 9.93
C LEU A 23 -1.46 9.28 9.52
N PHE A 24 -0.79 10.03 10.40
CA PHE A 24 -0.39 11.43 10.12
C PHE A 24 0.83 11.48 9.19
N TYR A 25 1.75 10.51 9.32
CA TYR A 25 2.95 10.45 8.51
C TYR A 25 2.66 10.30 7.03
N VAL A 26 1.70 9.48 6.63
CA VAL A 26 1.36 9.24 5.20
C VAL A 26 1.06 10.54 4.43
N ALA A 27 0.52 11.55 5.10
CA ALA A 27 0.21 12.83 4.47
C ALA A 27 1.44 13.71 4.27
N ILE A 28 2.38 13.69 5.24
CA ILE A 28 3.48 14.64 5.34
C ILE A 28 4.88 13.98 5.26
N ASP A 29 4.96 12.68 4.95
CA ASP A 29 6.22 11.90 5.00
C ASP A 29 7.35 12.57 4.21
N THR A 30 7.10 12.99 2.98
CA THR A 30 8.09 13.66 2.14
C THR A 30 8.50 15.02 2.71
N LEU A 31 7.54 15.83 3.20
CA LEU A 31 7.82 17.11 3.85
C LEU A 31 8.61 16.91 5.14
N PHE A 32 8.21 15.96 5.98
CA PHE A 32 8.89 15.69 7.24
C PHE A 32 10.34 15.21 7.02
N LEU A 33 10.54 14.32 6.05
CA LEU A 33 11.88 13.81 5.77
C LEU A 33 12.78 14.86 5.09
N THR A 34 12.26 15.69 4.19
CA THR A 34 13.04 16.72 3.52
C THR A 34 13.30 17.94 4.41
N ILE A 35 12.27 18.47 5.07
CA ILE A 35 12.35 19.76 5.80
C ILE A 35 12.87 19.55 7.22
N VAL A 36 12.38 18.52 7.94
CA VAL A 36 12.73 18.31 9.35
C VAL A 36 13.98 17.46 9.51
N LYS A 37 14.13 16.41 8.67
CA LYS A 37 15.28 15.50 8.74
C LYS A 37 16.42 15.90 7.79
N ASN A 38 16.19 16.84 6.88
CA ASN A 38 17.14 17.29 5.86
C ASN A 38 17.67 16.14 4.97
N PHE A 39 16.82 15.12 4.70
CA PHE A 39 17.21 14.03 3.83
C PHE A 39 17.06 14.42 2.36
N SER A 40 18.04 14.01 1.56
CA SER A 40 18.00 14.10 0.10
C SER A 40 16.93 13.17 -0.47
N ALA A 41 16.52 13.42 -1.70
CA ALA A 41 15.58 12.54 -2.42
C ALA A 41 16.14 11.11 -2.52
N ALA A 42 17.45 10.96 -2.76
CA ALA A 42 18.11 9.65 -2.81
C ALA A 42 17.99 8.87 -1.49
N GLU A 43 18.22 9.54 -0.35
CA GLU A 43 18.08 8.92 0.97
C GLU A 43 16.64 8.51 1.27
N ILE A 44 15.65 9.35 0.92
CA ILE A 44 14.22 9.04 1.14
C ILE A 44 13.81 7.79 0.34
N VAL A 45 14.21 7.72 -0.93
CA VAL A 45 13.90 6.57 -1.80
C VAL A 45 14.65 5.33 -1.33
N SER A 46 15.92 5.45 -0.91
CA SER A 46 16.71 4.33 -0.38
C SER A 46 16.12 3.75 0.90
N ILE A 47 15.67 4.59 1.85
CA ILE A 47 14.99 4.15 3.08
C ILE A 47 13.78 3.28 2.74
N SER A 48 12.94 3.72 1.80
CA SER A 48 11.76 2.98 1.39
C SER A 48 12.12 1.63 0.77
N SER A 49 13.12 1.61 -0.09
CA SER A 49 13.55 0.40 -0.82
C SER A 49 14.25 -0.61 0.08
N LEU A 50 15.17 -0.15 0.93
CA LEU A 50 15.87 -1.00 1.89
C LEU A 50 14.93 -1.59 2.94
N SER A 51 13.93 -0.81 3.40
CA SER A 51 12.93 -1.34 4.33
C SER A 51 12.11 -2.47 3.70
N GLN A 52 11.78 -2.38 2.42
CA GLN A 52 11.06 -3.43 1.70
C GLN A 52 11.91 -4.70 1.53
N LEU A 53 13.20 -4.57 1.21
CA LEU A 53 14.12 -5.73 1.16
C LEU A 53 14.23 -6.40 2.53
N ALA A 54 14.41 -5.61 3.59
CA ALA A 54 14.44 -6.13 4.95
C ALA A 54 13.12 -6.84 5.30
N CYS A 55 11.97 -6.28 4.90
CA CYS A 55 10.66 -6.89 5.10
C CYS A 55 10.54 -8.24 4.40
N ILE A 56 11.05 -8.38 3.17
CA ILE A 56 11.06 -9.65 2.43
C ILE A 56 11.91 -10.69 3.17
N ALA A 57 13.11 -10.32 3.59
CA ALA A 57 14.01 -11.21 4.33
C ALA A 57 13.43 -11.64 5.69
N LEU A 58 12.78 -10.72 6.40
CA LEU A 58 12.17 -10.96 7.71
C LEU A 58 10.82 -11.67 7.65
N GLN A 59 10.17 -11.75 6.49
CA GLN A 59 8.81 -12.28 6.37
C GLN A 59 8.70 -13.72 6.87
N PHE A 60 9.61 -14.61 6.46
CA PHE A 60 9.58 -16.00 6.89
C PHE A 60 9.90 -16.18 8.38
N PRO A 61 10.97 -15.59 8.95
CA PRO A 61 11.23 -15.61 10.39
C PRO A 61 10.05 -15.11 11.22
N ILE A 62 9.42 -14.00 10.81
CA ILE A 62 8.28 -13.43 11.53
C ILE A 62 7.07 -14.36 11.48
N LEU A 63 6.77 -14.97 10.33
CA LEU A 63 5.68 -15.97 10.22
C LEU A 63 5.91 -17.17 11.15
N PHE A 64 7.17 -17.63 11.29
CA PHE A 64 7.52 -18.68 12.24
C PHE A 64 7.28 -18.22 13.70
N ILE A 65 7.67 -16.99 14.04
CA ILE A 65 7.41 -16.40 15.36
C ILE A 65 5.91 -16.31 15.63
N ILE A 66 5.11 -15.84 14.67
CA ILE A 66 3.63 -15.73 14.78
C ILE A 66 3.02 -17.10 15.11
N LYS A 67 3.45 -18.16 14.42
CA LYS A 67 2.98 -19.53 14.70
C LYS A 67 3.31 -19.99 16.11
N LYS A 68 4.45 -19.54 16.67
CA LYS A 68 4.91 -19.93 18.01
C LYS A 68 4.21 -19.15 19.13
N ILE A 69 4.02 -17.84 18.96
CA ILE A 69 3.47 -16.96 20.02
C ILE A 69 1.94 -16.84 19.97
N GLY A 70 1.30 -17.26 18.85
CA GLY A 70 -0.14 -17.16 18.64
C GLY A 70 -0.63 -15.79 18.18
N ASN A 71 -1.90 -15.73 17.76
CA ASN A 71 -2.47 -14.54 17.15
C ASN A 71 -2.60 -13.34 18.11
N THR A 72 -2.99 -13.60 19.38
CA THR A 72 -3.15 -12.55 20.39
C THR A 72 -1.85 -11.82 20.68
N ALA A 73 -0.75 -12.55 20.90
CA ALA A 73 0.55 -11.96 21.14
C ALA A 73 1.08 -11.26 19.88
N SER A 74 0.85 -11.84 18.71
CA SER A 74 1.26 -11.25 17.41
C SER A 74 0.58 -9.90 17.18
N MET A 75 -0.73 -9.75 17.43
CA MET A 75 -1.43 -8.47 17.32
C MET A 75 -0.80 -7.38 18.20
N ARG A 76 -0.45 -7.72 19.45
CA ARG A 76 0.21 -6.80 20.38
C ARG A 76 1.63 -6.44 19.93
N SER A 77 2.40 -7.43 19.49
CA SER A 77 3.73 -7.21 18.91
C SER A 77 3.67 -6.27 17.70
N GLY A 78 2.71 -6.48 16.80
CA GLY A 78 2.50 -5.59 15.66
C GLY A 78 2.22 -4.15 16.06
N ALA A 79 1.38 -3.94 17.08
CA ALA A 79 1.08 -2.60 17.58
C ALA A 79 2.31 -1.95 18.28
N ILE A 80 3.14 -2.74 19.00
CA ILE A 80 4.41 -2.27 19.59
C ILE A 80 5.39 -1.85 18.50
N PHE A 81 5.59 -2.68 17.45
CA PHE A 81 6.48 -2.34 16.35
C PHE A 81 6.01 -1.09 15.59
N LEU A 82 4.70 -0.88 15.46
CA LEU A 82 4.16 0.34 14.85
C LEU A 82 4.43 1.58 15.73
N LEU A 83 4.28 1.45 17.04
CA LEU A 83 4.61 2.52 17.99
C LEU A 83 6.12 2.84 17.98
N LEU A 84 6.98 1.83 18.00
CA LEU A 84 8.43 1.99 17.88
C LEU A 84 8.80 2.67 16.56
N SER A 85 8.13 2.30 15.47
CA SER A 85 8.30 2.97 14.18
C SER A 85 8.00 4.46 14.27
N ALA A 86 6.85 4.84 14.84
CA ALA A 86 6.49 6.24 15.02
C ALA A 86 7.53 7.00 15.85
N ILE A 87 8.04 6.40 16.95
CA ILE A 87 9.07 6.98 17.80
C ILE A 87 10.38 7.16 17.03
N PHE A 88 10.88 6.11 16.35
CA PHE A 88 12.14 6.19 15.61
C PHE A 88 12.09 7.19 14.45
N ILE A 89 10.98 7.26 13.71
CA ILE A 89 10.84 8.24 12.62
C ILE A 89 10.74 9.65 13.20
N THR A 90 9.99 9.86 14.30
CA THR A 90 9.79 11.19 14.89
C THR A 90 11.08 11.71 15.50
N PHE A 91 11.75 10.94 16.36
CA PHE A 91 12.87 11.38 17.18
C PHE A 91 14.24 10.94 16.64
N GLY A 92 14.30 10.02 15.68
CA GLY A 92 15.54 9.60 15.04
C GLY A 92 16.23 10.77 14.35
N LYS A 93 17.51 11.04 14.72
CA LYS A 93 18.28 12.17 14.19
C LYS A 93 19.07 11.85 12.92
N ASN A 94 19.26 10.57 12.61
CA ASN A 94 20.08 10.12 11.49
C ASN A 94 19.34 9.14 10.59
N TYR A 95 19.89 8.92 9.41
CA TYR A 95 19.38 8.01 8.40
C TYR A 95 19.06 6.60 8.94
N TYR A 96 19.98 6.01 9.73
CA TYR A 96 19.84 4.63 10.21
C TYR A 96 18.67 4.45 11.18
N LEU A 97 18.44 5.43 12.09
CA LEU A 97 17.31 5.37 13.01
C LEU A 97 15.98 5.49 12.28
N VAL A 98 15.89 6.34 11.27
CA VAL A 98 14.69 6.48 10.45
C VAL A 98 14.47 5.20 9.60
N LEU A 99 15.54 4.59 9.06
CA LEU A 99 15.49 3.31 8.37
C LEU A 99 14.98 2.19 9.29
N ILE A 100 15.50 2.09 10.52
CA ILE A 100 15.01 1.13 11.53
C ILE A 100 13.53 1.39 11.83
N GLY A 101 13.13 2.66 11.96
CA GLY A 101 11.73 3.03 12.10
C GLY A 101 10.87 2.53 10.94
N ARG A 102 11.33 2.69 9.71
CA ARG A 102 10.63 2.22 8.51
C ARG A 102 10.53 0.69 8.45
N ILE A 103 11.62 -0.01 8.75
CA ILE A 103 11.64 -1.48 8.87
C ILE A 103 10.65 -1.94 9.95
N SER A 104 10.64 -1.28 11.11
CA SER A 104 9.71 -1.60 12.21
C SER A 104 8.25 -1.47 11.77
N ARG A 105 7.90 -0.47 10.93
CA ARG A 105 6.56 -0.33 10.35
C ARG A 105 6.21 -1.53 9.47
N ASP A 106 7.11 -1.93 8.60
CA ASP A 106 6.87 -3.02 7.67
C ASP A 106 6.75 -4.37 8.40
N VAL A 107 7.54 -4.57 9.47
CA VAL A 107 7.42 -5.70 10.42
C VAL A 107 6.06 -5.67 11.13
N ALA A 108 5.60 -4.50 11.58
CA ALA A 108 4.30 -4.33 12.22
C ALA A 108 3.15 -4.80 11.33
N VAL A 109 3.22 -4.52 10.03
CA VAL A 109 2.21 -4.96 9.04
C VAL A 109 2.14 -6.48 8.95
N ILE A 110 3.29 -7.19 9.00
CA ILE A 110 3.30 -8.66 8.97
C ILE A 110 2.61 -9.22 10.21
N PHE A 111 2.97 -8.73 11.40
CA PHE A 111 2.36 -9.17 12.66
C PHE A 111 0.86 -8.84 12.72
N LYS A 112 0.44 -7.69 12.18
CA LYS A 112 -0.96 -7.26 12.15
C LYS A 112 -1.86 -8.25 11.39
N ASN A 113 -1.34 -8.96 10.38
CA ASN A 113 -2.13 -9.93 9.63
C ASN A 113 -2.72 -11.03 10.53
N ALA A 114 -2.12 -11.30 11.70
CA ALA A 114 -2.69 -12.19 12.69
C ALA A 114 -4.07 -11.73 13.21
N SER A 115 -4.40 -10.43 13.12
CA SER A 115 -5.72 -9.91 13.52
C SER A 115 -6.85 -10.37 12.60
N VAL A 116 -6.55 -10.61 11.33
CA VAL A 116 -7.51 -11.11 10.33
C VAL A 116 -7.83 -12.57 10.62
N VAL A 117 -6.79 -13.37 10.94
CA VAL A 117 -6.94 -14.78 11.33
C VAL A 117 -7.70 -14.88 12.66
N ALA A 118 -7.37 -14.03 13.64
CA ALA A 118 -8.08 -13.98 14.91
C ALA A 118 -9.56 -13.58 14.76
N LEU A 119 -9.89 -12.69 13.81
CA LEU A 119 -11.27 -12.33 13.49
C LEU A 119 -12.02 -13.55 12.95
N GLU A 120 -11.46 -14.27 11.98
CA GLU A 120 -12.06 -15.47 11.39
C GLU A 120 -12.30 -16.53 12.47
N ASN A 121 -11.27 -16.86 13.26
CA ASN A 121 -11.37 -17.84 14.35
C ASN A 121 -12.46 -17.49 15.38
N ASN A 122 -12.51 -16.22 15.81
CA ASN A 122 -13.49 -15.77 16.78
C ASN A 122 -14.92 -15.83 16.23
N LEU A 123 -15.12 -15.54 14.95
CA LEU A 123 -16.43 -15.65 14.31
C LEU A 123 -16.87 -17.10 14.12
N ASP A 124 -15.95 -17.99 13.78
CA ASP A 124 -16.22 -19.43 13.68
C ASP A 124 -16.67 -20.01 15.03
N LEU A 125 -16.09 -19.56 16.15
CA LEU A 125 -16.46 -20.00 17.50
C LEU A 125 -17.89 -19.62 17.95
N ILE A 126 -18.53 -18.68 17.25
CA ILE A 126 -19.90 -18.22 17.53
C ILE A 126 -20.85 -18.40 16.34
N ASP A 127 -20.47 -19.22 15.35
CA ASP A 127 -21.23 -19.52 14.13
C ASP A 127 -21.64 -18.27 13.31
N ARG A 128 -20.79 -17.23 13.31
CA ARG A 128 -21.02 -15.96 12.59
C ARG A 128 -20.00 -15.69 11.49
N ARG A 129 -19.50 -16.73 10.85
CA ARG A 129 -18.52 -16.59 9.74
C ARG A 129 -19.02 -15.74 8.58
N SER A 130 -20.32 -15.69 8.34
CA SER A 130 -20.94 -14.81 7.34
C SER A 130 -20.64 -13.32 7.54
N ASP A 131 -20.39 -12.88 8.79
CA ASP A 131 -20.07 -11.50 9.11
C ASP A 131 -18.59 -11.11 8.81
N PHE A 132 -17.73 -12.09 8.48
CA PHE A 132 -16.30 -11.88 8.29
C PHE A 132 -15.99 -10.78 7.29
N VAL A 133 -16.56 -10.86 6.08
CA VAL A 133 -16.32 -9.87 5.01
C VAL A 133 -16.79 -8.49 5.47
N ARG A 134 -17.98 -8.39 6.06
CA ARG A 134 -18.54 -7.12 6.56
C ARG A 134 -17.63 -6.45 7.59
N LEU A 135 -17.17 -7.21 8.58
CA LEU A 135 -16.30 -6.68 9.64
C LEU A 135 -14.91 -6.31 9.13
N ARG A 136 -14.35 -7.11 8.24
CA ARG A 136 -13.08 -6.79 7.60
C ARG A 136 -13.17 -5.50 6.78
N THR A 137 -14.22 -5.35 5.99
CA THR A 137 -14.48 -4.14 5.20
C THR A 137 -14.68 -2.91 6.08
N SER A 138 -15.36 -3.05 7.23
CA SER A 138 -15.53 -1.92 8.16
C SER A 138 -14.19 -1.38 8.68
N GLY A 139 -13.18 -2.23 8.91
CA GLY A 139 -11.83 -1.79 9.26
C GLY A 139 -11.16 -0.97 8.15
N TYR A 140 -11.32 -1.37 6.89
CA TYR A 140 -10.83 -0.59 5.75
C TYR A 140 -11.56 0.74 5.59
N THR A 141 -12.88 0.77 5.84
CA THR A 141 -13.68 1.99 5.80
C THR A 141 -13.22 2.98 6.87
N VAL A 142 -13.03 2.52 8.11
CA VAL A 142 -12.48 3.37 9.18
C VAL A 142 -11.12 3.94 8.78
N TYR A 143 -10.22 3.11 8.27
CA TYR A 143 -8.91 3.56 7.79
C TYR A 143 -9.03 4.63 6.69
N ALA A 144 -9.88 4.41 5.70
CA ALA A 144 -10.05 5.34 4.59
C ALA A 144 -10.58 6.70 5.05
N VAL A 145 -11.64 6.70 5.89
CA VAL A 145 -12.22 7.93 6.44
C VAL A 145 -11.23 8.67 7.32
N VAL A 146 -10.58 7.97 8.24
CA VAL A 146 -9.60 8.56 9.16
C VAL A 146 -8.42 9.14 8.40
N THR A 147 -7.85 8.42 7.43
CA THR A 147 -6.71 8.95 6.64
C THR A 147 -7.10 10.10 5.74
N MET A 148 -8.33 10.14 5.22
CA MET A 148 -8.84 11.27 4.44
C MET A 148 -8.86 12.55 5.29
N LEU A 149 -9.49 12.49 6.46
CA LEU A 149 -9.58 13.62 7.38
C LEU A 149 -8.20 14.07 7.88
N ILE A 150 -7.37 13.12 8.30
CA ILE A 150 -6.03 13.39 8.82
C ILE A 150 -5.12 13.99 7.74
N SER A 151 -5.28 13.65 6.46
CA SER A 151 -4.38 14.15 5.40
C SER A 151 -4.38 15.68 5.31
N PHE A 152 -5.53 16.31 5.48
CA PHE A 152 -5.62 17.77 5.49
C PHE A 152 -5.18 18.36 6.84
N VAL A 153 -5.67 17.77 7.95
CA VAL A 153 -5.35 18.21 9.31
C VAL A 153 -3.84 18.11 9.59
N ALA A 154 -3.18 17.03 9.16
CA ALA A 154 -1.74 16.87 9.35
C ALA A 154 -0.91 17.96 8.68
N SER A 155 -1.31 18.41 7.48
CA SER A 155 -0.62 19.50 6.79
C SER A 155 -0.80 20.84 7.50
N TYR A 156 -2.00 21.12 8.02
CA TYR A 156 -2.23 22.31 8.83
C TYR A 156 -1.41 22.27 10.14
N MET A 157 -1.41 21.12 10.83
CA MET A 157 -0.60 20.93 12.05
C MET A 157 0.90 21.09 11.79
N PHE A 158 1.39 20.66 10.61
CA PHE A 158 2.78 20.81 10.21
C PHE A 158 3.20 22.30 10.14
N ASN A 159 2.29 23.17 9.72
CA ASN A 159 2.54 24.61 9.70
C ASN A 159 2.61 25.24 11.10
N LEU A 160 1.82 24.71 12.05
CA LEU A 160 1.89 25.18 13.44
C LEU A 160 3.18 24.75 14.11
N ASN A 161 3.55 23.50 13.94
CA ASN A 161 4.82 22.93 14.42
C ASN A 161 5.15 21.69 13.58
N HIS A 162 6.33 21.67 12.98
CA HIS A 162 6.78 20.61 12.09
C HIS A 162 6.79 19.21 12.73
N TYR A 163 6.91 19.11 14.05
CA TYR A 163 6.86 17.84 14.81
C TYR A 163 5.44 17.44 15.25
N LEU A 164 4.50 18.38 15.28
CA LEU A 164 3.16 18.16 15.85
C LEU A 164 2.41 16.99 15.21
N PRO A 165 2.37 16.84 13.85
CA PRO A 165 1.71 15.71 13.22
C PRO A 165 2.34 14.38 13.62
N MET A 166 3.67 14.34 13.76
CA MET A 166 4.39 13.11 14.12
C MET A 166 4.21 12.72 15.59
N ILE A 167 4.08 13.70 16.47
CA ILE A 167 3.72 13.48 17.88
C ILE A 167 2.29 12.89 17.94
N CYS A 168 1.35 13.47 17.22
CA CYS A 168 -0.02 12.94 17.12
C CYS A 168 -0.04 11.54 16.48
N CYS A 169 0.84 11.27 15.51
CA CYS A 169 1.02 9.94 14.95
C CYS A 169 1.47 8.93 16.03
N THR A 170 2.43 9.30 16.86
CA THR A 170 2.91 8.47 17.98
C THR A 170 1.79 8.21 18.99
N VAL A 171 0.99 9.21 19.33
CA VAL A 171 -0.19 9.06 20.21
C VAL A 171 -1.22 8.13 19.57
N ALA A 172 -1.51 8.26 18.28
CA ALA A 172 -2.42 7.36 17.56
C ALA A 172 -1.91 5.90 17.58
N CYS A 173 -0.61 5.68 17.40
CA CYS A 173 -0.01 4.35 17.53
C CYS A 173 -0.11 3.80 18.96
N ALA A 174 0.06 4.64 20.00
CA ALA A 174 -0.15 4.25 21.38
C ALA A 174 -1.62 3.86 21.65
N ILE A 175 -2.59 4.59 21.10
CA ILE A 175 -4.01 4.21 21.14
C ILE A 175 -4.20 2.84 20.44
N GLY A 176 -3.58 2.63 19.28
CA GLY A 176 -3.60 1.34 18.58
C GLY A 176 -3.05 0.19 19.44
N PHE A 177 -1.98 0.43 20.20
CA PHE A 177 -1.44 -0.53 21.16
C PHE A 177 -2.44 -0.80 22.30
N ILE A 178 -3.04 0.22 22.90
CA ILE A 178 -4.06 0.06 23.95
C ILE A 178 -5.26 -0.76 23.41
N LEU A 179 -5.74 -0.46 22.20
CA LEU A 179 -6.82 -1.23 21.57
C LEU A 179 -6.44 -2.71 21.41
N SER A 180 -5.17 -3.02 21.10
CA SER A 180 -4.68 -4.40 20.98
C SER A 180 -4.77 -5.20 22.27
N LEU A 181 -4.71 -4.54 23.43
CA LEU A 181 -4.83 -5.20 24.75
C LEU A 181 -6.24 -5.75 24.99
N PHE A 182 -7.27 -5.10 24.41
CA PHE A 182 -8.66 -5.54 24.50
C PHE A 182 -9.01 -6.64 23.50
N MET A 183 -8.11 -6.91 22.53
CA MET A 183 -8.31 -7.92 21.49
C MET A 183 -7.70 -9.25 21.91
N LYS A 184 -8.49 -10.33 21.78
CA LYS A 184 -8.04 -11.67 22.11
C LYS A 184 -8.58 -12.68 21.10
N ASP A 185 -7.71 -13.52 20.58
CA ASP A 185 -8.12 -14.72 19.85
C ASP A 185 -8.51 -15.79 20.88
N CYS A 186 -9.78 -16.14 20.91
CA CYS A 186 -10.29 -17.13 21.85
C CYS A 186 -9.96 -18.58 21.42
N SER A 187 -9.52 -18.80 20.18
CA SER A 187 -9.05 -20.10 19.71
C SER A 187 -7.66 -20.46 20.24
N ASP A 188 -6.84 -19.44 20.63
CA ASP A 188 -5.52 -19.68 21.24
C ASP A 188 -5.60 -20.55 22.52
N TYR A 189 -6.77 -20.65 23.17
CA TYR A 189 -6.98 -21.49 24.35
C TYR A 189 -7.20 -22.97 24.02
N ASN A 190 -7.85 -23.23 22.91
CA ASN A 190 -7.95 -24.56 22.39
C ASN A 190 -6.75 -24.77 21.49
N LYS A 191 -5.71 -25.45 21.98
CA LYS A 191 -4.64 -26.03 21.15
C LYS A 191 -5.25 -27.06 20.18
N VAL A 192 -6.26 -26.67 19.42
CA VAL A 192 -6.64 -27.38 18.22
C VAL A 192 -5.44 -27.18 17.29
N SER A 193 -4.60 -28.21 17.31
CA SER A 193 -3.63 -28.48 16.28
C SER A 193 -4.28 -28.13 14.94
N TYR A 194 -4.03 -26.92 14.44
CA TYR A 194 -4.13 -26.65 13.03
C TYR A 194 -3.05 -27.52 12.37
N LYS A 195 -3.36 -28.81 12.25
CA LYS A 195 -2.86 -29.61 11.15
C LYS A 195 -3.38 -28.87 9.92
N SER A 196 -2.65 -27.84 9.52
CA SER A 196 -2.80 -27.33 8.18
C SER A 196 -2.76 -28.57 7.29
N LYS A 197 -3.84 -28.83 6.59
CA LYS A 197 -3.82 -29.65 5.38
C LYS A 197 -2.96 -28.95 4.34
N GLN A 198 -1.71 -28.71 4.69
CA GLN A 198 -0.66 -28.21 3.83
C GLN A 198 0.12 -29.42 3.33
N ASN A 199 -0.61 -30.47 2.95
CA ASN A 199 -0.09 -31.60 2.20
C ASN A 199 -0.82 -31.63 0.86
N SER A 200 -0.49 -30.68 0.02
CA SER A 200 -0.45 -30.97 -1.40
C SER A 200 0.78 -30.29 -1.95
N ASN A 201 1.78 -31.10 -2.31
CA ASN A 201 2.74 -30.76 -3.35
C ASN A 201 1.98 -30.57 -4.67
N VAL A 202 1.09 -29.57 -4.71
CA VAL A 202 0.37 -29.19 -5.91
C VAL A 202 1.42 -28.54 -6.79
N LYS A 203 1.95 -29.29 -7.74
CA LYS A 203 2.84 -28.75 -8.77
C LYS A 203 2.06 -27.65 -9.47
N ILE A 204 2.46 -26.42 -9.26
CA ILE A 204 1.85 -25.27 -9.92
C ILE A 204 2.23 -25.38 -11.40
N HIS A 205 1.23 -25.57 -12.25
CA HIS A 205 1.45 -25.53 -13.70
C HIS A 205 1.43 -24.07 -14.14
N TYR A 206 2.62 -23.48 -14.34
CA TYR A 206 2.76 -22.11 -14.80
C TYR A 206 2.46 -22.00 -16.28
N SER A 207 1.21 -21.70 -16.64
CA SER A 207 0.87 -21.33 -18.02
C SER A 207 1.53 -19.98 -18.39
N LYS A 208 1.73 -19.74 -19.70
CA LYS A 208 2.29 -18.46 -20.18
C LYS A 208 1.44 -17.26 -19.72
N ILE A 209 0.11 -17.44 -19.63
CA ILE A 209 -0.81 -16.41 -19.11
C ILE A 209 -0.50 -16.06 -17.67
N ILE A 210 -0.32 -17.05 -16.79
CA ILE A 210 -0.03 -16.83 -15.38
C ILE A 210 1.28 -16.05 -15.21
N ILE A 211 2.34 -16.46 -15.92
CA ILE A 211 3.66 -15.80 -15.84
C ILE A 211 3.56 -14.34 -16.29
N ILE A 212 2.91 -14.07 -17.44
CA ILE A 212 2.75 -12.71 -17.96
C ILE A 212 1.88 -11.88 -17.01
N THR A 213 0.83 -12.45 -16.45
CA THR A 213 -0.05 -11.77 -15.48
C THR A 213 0.69 -11.39 -14.21
N MET A 214 1.53 -12.29 -13.67
CA MET A 214 2.35 -11.99 -12.49
C MET A 214 3.40 -10.92 -12.77
N LEU A 215 4.08 -10.99 -13.93
CA LEU A 215 5.06 -9.99 -14.35
C LEU A 215 4.41 -8.62 -14.56
N LEU A 216 3.27 -8.58 -15.25
CA LEU A 216 2.48 -7.38 -15.46
C LEU A 216 2.05 -6.75 -14.13
N TYR A 217 1.61 -7.57 -13.18
CA TYR A 217 1.24 -7.12 -11.85
C TYR A 217 2.42 -6.53 -11.07
N ALA A 218 3.57 -7.21 -11.11
CA ALA A 218 4.77 -6.76 -10.43
C ALA A 218 5.25 -5.40 -10.96
N ILE A 219 5.32 -5.23 -12.28
CA ILE A 219 5.74 -3.97 -12.91
C ILE A 219 4.72 -2.86 -12.65
N PHE A 220 3.43 -3.11 -12.88
CA PHE A 220 2.37 -2.10 -12.68
C PHE A 220 2.36 -1.56 -11.25
N TYR A 221 2.34 -2.49 -10.27
CA TYR A 221 2.28 -2.08 -8.86
C TYR A 221 3.57 -1.43 -8.36
N SER A 222 4.73 -1.80 -8.92
CA SER A 222 5.98 -1.09 -8.63
C SER A 222 5.92 0.35 -9.11
N ILE A 223 5.39 0.59 -10.33
CA ILE A 223 5.21 1.95 -10.85
C ILE A 223 4.20 2.72 -9.99
N VAL A 224 3.08 2.10 -9.60
CA VAL A 224 2.07 2.74 -8.75
C VAL A 224 2.66 3.10 -7.37
N ASN A 225 3.41 2.21 -6.74
CA ASN A 225 3.98 2.45 -5.41
C ASN A 225 5.08 3.52 -5.44
N ASN A 226 6.03 3.40 -6.39
CA ASN A 226 7.06 4.43 -6.58
C ASN A 226 6.41 5.75 -7.06
N GLY A 227 5.44 5.72 -7.96
CA GLY A 227 4.72 6.91 -8.40
C GLY A 227 3.94 7.61 -7.28
N GLN A 228 3.52 6.89 -6.24
CA GLN A 228 2.93 7.50 -5.05
C GLN A 228 3.95 8.21 -4.18
N SER A 229 5.12 7.63 -3.94
CA SER A 229 6.16 8.18 -3.07
C SER A 229 7.01 9.22 -3.81
N GLU A 230 7.64 8.82 -4.90
CA GLU A 230 8.50 9.69 -5.70
C GLU A 230 7.70 10.77 -6.43
N GLY A 231 6.48 10.44 -6.90
CA GLY A 231 5.58 11.43 -7.51
C GLY A 231 5.17 12.53 -6.55
N LYS A 232 4.88 12.20 -5.28
CA LYS A 232 4.61 13.21 -4.25
C LYS A 232 5.84 14.07 -3.97
N LEU A 233 7.02 13.46 -3.88
CA LEU A 233 8.28 14.17 -3.69
C LEU A 233 8.59 15.09 -4.89
N PHE A 234 8.33 14.62 -6.12
CA PHE A 234 8.50 15.40 -7.33
C PHE A 234 7.59 16.63 -7.36
N ILE A 235 6.31 16.48 -7.04
CA ILE A 235 5.36 17.59 -6.91
C ILE A 235 5.82 18.58 -5.83
N GLN A 236 6.22 18.07 -4.67
CA GLN A 236 6.72 18.88 -3.56
C GLN A 236 7.92 19.74 -3.97
N GLN A 237 8.90 19.18 -4.66
CA GLN A 237 10.08 19.93 -5.13
C GLN A 237 9.67 21.06 -6.07
N HIS A 238 8.71 20.83 -6.99
CA HIS A 238 8.26 21.85 -7.93
C HIS A 238 7.41 22.94 -7.27
N ILE A 239 6.64 22.62 -6.22
CA ILE A 239 5.86 23.62 -5.47
C ILE A 239 6.81 24.48 -4.61
N LEU A 240 7.84 23.89 -4.00
CA LEU A 240 8.83 24.61 -3.18
C LEU A 240 9.67 25.64 -3.99
N LEU A 241 9.71 25.51 -5.33
CA LEU A 241 10.35 26.54 -6.16
C LEU A 241 9.55 27.86 -6.23
N ASP A 242 8.23 27.76 -6.06
CA ASP A 242 7.32 28.89 -6.26
C ASP A 242 6.63 29.36 -4.95
N PHE A 243 6.60 28.51 -3.92
CA PHE A 243 5.91 28.76 -2.66
C PHE A 243 6.79 28.42 -1.45
N ASP A 244 6.48 29.06 -0.33
CA ASP A 244 7.05 28.73 0.98
C ASP A 244 6.60 27.33 1.48
N VAL A 245 7.27 26.87 2.55
CA VAL A 245 7.00 25.55 3.15
C VAL A 245 5.55 25.44 3.64
N GLU A 246 4.99 26.53 4.19
CA GLU A 246 3.62 26.53 4.75
C GLU A 246 2.58 26.31 3.66
N LYS A 247 2.64 27.07 2.57
CA LYS A 247 1.73 26.89 1.44
C LYS A 247 1.94 25.53 0.75
N THR A 248 3.19 25.11 0.60
CA THR A 248 3.53 23.81 0.02
C THR A 248 2.88 22.68 0.82
N SER A 249 2.93 22.72 2.15
CA SER A 249 2.34 21.67 2.99
C SER A 249 0.82 21.60 2.82
N LEU A 250 0.12 22.75 2.75
CA LEU A 250 -1.32 22.79 2.54
C LEU A 250 -1.72 22.28 1.15
N ILE A 251 -0.97 22.65 0.11
CA ILE A 251 -1.22 22.19 -1.25
C ILE A 251 -1.03 20.67 -1.34
N ILE A 252 0.06 20.12 -0.80
CA ILE A 252 0.31 18.67 -0.75
C ILE A 252 -0.78 17.96 0.03
N GLY A 253 -1.17 18.49 1.19
CA GLY A 253 -2.27 17.93 1.99
C GLY A 253 -3.60 17.89 1.23
N ALA A 254 -3.93 18.96 0.50
CA ALA A 254 -5.12 19.01 -0.35
C ALA A 254 -5.04 17.97 -1.50
N ILE A 255 -3.91 17.85 -2.19
CA ILE A 255 -3.70 16.87 -3.26
C ILE A 255 -3.86 15.45 -2.73
N VAL A 256 -3.24 15.14 -1.59
CA VAL A 256 -3.33 13.80 -0.96
C VAL A 256 -4.76 13.51 -0.49
N CYS A 257 -5.44 14.46 0.12
CA CYS A 257 -6.84 14.32 0.53
C CYS A 257 -7.75 14.04 -0.67
N PHE A 258 -7.67 14.86 -1.70
CA PHE A 258 -8.48 14.72 -2.92
C PHE A 258 -8.21 13.37 -3.63
N SER A 259 -6.95 12.97 -3.74
CA SER A 259 -6.57 11.71 -4.36
C SER A 259 -7.17 10.49 -3.64
N ARG A 260 -7.37 10.57 -2.31
CA ARG A 260 -8.02 9.50 -1.53
C ARG A 260 -9.53 9.44 -1.77
N ILE A 261 -10.19 10.59 -1.94
CA ILE A 261 -11.61 10.66 -2.33
C ILE A 261 -11.78 9.96 -3.70
N VAL A 262 -10.94 10.34 -4.66
CA VAL A 262 -10.97 9.76 -6.02
C VAL A 262 -10.72 8.26 -5.99
N ARG A 263 -9.82 7.77 -5.14
CA ARG A 263 -9.58 6.34 -4.95
C ARG A 263 -10.82 5.58 -4.48
N VAL A 264 -11.60 6.15 -3.55
CA VAL A 264 -12.86 5.53 -3.09
C VAL A 264 -13.87 5.51 -4.23
N LEU A 265 -14.02 6.63 -4.95
CA LEU A 265 -14.92 6.73 -6.10
C LEU A 265 -14.54 5.76 -7.22
N SER A 266 -13.24 5.57 -7.47
CA SER A 266 -12.76 4.64 -8.50
C SER A 266 -13.22 3.22 -8.26
N ASN A 267 -13.21 2.76 -7.01
CA ASN A 267 -13.65 1.41 -6.65
C ASN A 267 -15.16 1.22 -6.92
N ILE A 268 -15.98 2.24 -6.67
CA ILE A 268 -17.43 2.23 -6.94
C ILE A 268 -17.69 2.18 -8.44
N VAL A 269 -17.00 3.04 -9.20
CA VAL A 269 -17.14 3.11 -10.66
C VAL A 269 -16.67 1.80 -11.30
N PHE A 270 -15.53 1.30 -10.86
CA PHE A 270 -14.96 0.06 -11.36
C PHE A 270 -15.90 -1.12 -11.16
N ALA A 271 -16.46 -1.30 -9.96
CA ALA A 271 -17.40 -2.39 -9.68
C ALA A 271 -18.63 -2.38 -10.61
N LYS A 272 -19.09 -1.20 -11.05
CA LYS A 272 -20.22 -1.08 -11.98
C LYS A 272 -19.86 -1.33 -13.44
N LEU A 273 -18.62 -1.04 -13.84
CA LEU A 273 -18.21 -1.08 -15.26
C LEU A 273 -17.42 -2.34 -15.60
N TYR A 274 -16.92 -3.07 -14.60
CA TYR A 274 -16.00 -4.19 -14.80
C TYR A 274 -16.57 -5.28 -15.68
N ASP A 275 -17.76 -5.79 -15.36
CA ASP A 275 -18.37 -6.90 -16.10
C ASP A 275 -18.63 -6.57 -17.57
N LYS A 276 -18.94 -5.29 -17.85
CA LYS A 276 -19.23 -4.82 -19.21
C LYS A 276 -17.97 -4.71 -20.09
N HIS A 277 -16.80 -4.48 -19.52
CA HIS A 277 -15.56 -4.18 -20.26
C HIS A 277 -14.37 -5.05 -19.86
N LYS A 278 -14.61 -6.17 -19.20
CA LYS A 278 -13.62 -7.04 -18.55
C LYS A 278 -12.34 -7.26 -19.39
N SER A 279 -12.47 -7.60 -20.65
CA SER A 279 -11.33 -7.91 -21.52
C SER A 279 -10.39 -6.74 -21.78
N LYS A 280 -10.90 -5.51 -21.84
CA LYS A 280 -10.12 -4.29 -22.16
C LYS A 280 -9.59 -3.55 -20.94
N VAL A 281 -10.07 -3.90 -19.74
CA VAL A 281 -9.77 -3.19 -18.49
C VAL A 281 -8.27 -3.10 -18.21
N GLY A 282 -7.54 -4.20 -18.35
CA GLY A 282 -6.09 -4.21 -18.08
C GLY A 282 -5.32 -3.23 -18.95
N VAL A 283 -5.63 -3.16 -20.24
CA VAL A 283 -5.01 -2.21 -21.18
C VAL A 283 -5.39 -0.78 -20.84
N ALA A 284 -6.69 -0.51 -20.59
CA ALA A 284 -7.18 0.81 -20.25
C ALA A 284 -6.52 1.37 -18.97
N LEU A 285 -6.41 0.55 -17.93
CA LEU A 285 -5.76 0.95 -16.67
C LEU A 285 -4.25 1.16 -16.84
N SER A 286 -3.58 0.37 -17.68
CA SER A 286 -2.16 0.56 -17.98
C SER A 286 -1.92 1.86 -18.78
N VAL A 287 -2.80 2.18 -19.74
CA VAL A 287 -2.74 3.45 -20.48
C VAL A 287 -3.00 4.64 -19.55
N LEU A 288 -4.00 4.55 -18.65
CA LEU A 288 -4.27 5.57 -17.65
C LEU A 288 -3.06 5.79 -16.71
N LEU A 289 -2.35 4.73 -16.32
CA LEU A 289 -1.11 4.88 -15.57
C LEU A 289 -0.03 5.61 -16.38
N GLY A 290 0.08 5.32 -17.67
CA GLY A 290 1.00 6.03 -18.58
C GLY A 290 0.67 7.52 -18.70
N THR A 291 -0.62 7.85 -18.89
CA THR A 291 -1.07 9.25 -18.95
C THR A 291 -0.81 9.96 -17.62
N SER A 292 -0.94 9.28 -16.49
CA SER A 292 -0.67 9.84 -15.17
C SER A 292 0.79 10.29 -15.01
N ILE A 293 1.75 9.41 -15.31
CA ILE A 293 3.18 9.73 -15.25
C ILE A 293 3.54 10.79 -16.31
N GLY A 294 2.95 10.69 -17.52
CA GLY A 294 3.11 11.68 -18.57
C GLY A 294 2.63 13.08 -18.16
N LEU A 295 1.45 13.18 -17.51
CA LEU A 295 0.93 14.47 -17.00
C LEU A 295 1.82 15.05 -15.90
N MET A 296 2.36 14.24 -15.02
CA MET A 296 3.28 14.72 -13.98
C MET A 296 4.57 15.26 -14.61
N LEU A 297 5.15 14.50 -15.55
CA LEU A 297 6.37 14.92 -16.27
C LEU A 297 6.11 16.18 -17.12
N PHE A 298 5.04 16.20 -17.92
CA PHE A 298 4.68 17.36 -18.74
C PHE A 298 4.36 18.58 -17.87
N GLY A 299 3.64 18.40 -16.77
CA GLY A 299 3.31 19.45 -15.82
C GLY A 299 4.54 20.21 -15.31
N SER A 300 5.69 19.53 -15.16
CA SER A 300 6.92 20.15 -14.67
C SER A 300 7.51 21.20 -15.63
N PHE A 301 7.15 21.16 -16.92
CA PHE A 301 7.60 22.13 -17.92
C PHE A 301 6.64 23.33 -18.08
N ILE A 302 5.50 23.33 -17.41
CA ILE A 302 4.52 24.42 -17.49
C ILE A 302 5.02 25.61 -16.68
N LEU A 303 5.10 26.79 -17.32
CA LEU A 303 5.58 28.02 -16.68
C LEU A 303 4.55 28.62 -15.71
N GLN A 304 3.25 28.50 -16.01
CA GLN A 304 2.18 29.04 -15.16
C GLN A 304 2.01 28.16 -13.92
N VAL A 305 2.34 28.67 -12.75
CA VAL A 305 2.43 27.93 -11.48
C VAL A 305 1.15 27.16 -11.13
N ILE A 306 -0.01 27.83 -11.22
CA ILE A 306 -1.30 27.19 -10.87
C ILE A 306 -1.61 26.03 -11.81
N VAL A 307 -1.41 26.21 -13.12
CA VAL A 307 -1.67 25.17 -14.12
C VAL A 307 -0.68 24.02 -13.96
N LYS A 308 0.60 24.29 -13.69
CA LYS A 308 1.62 23.30 -13.34
C LYS A 308 1.15 22.39 -12.21
N ILE A 309 0.77 22.99 -11.08
CA ILE A 309 0.32 22.24 -9.90
C ILE A 309 -0.93 21.43 -10.20
N LEU A 310 -1.91 21.99 -10.90
CA LEU A 310 -3.14 21.29 -11.25
C LEU A 310 -2.88 20.07 -12.14
N VAL A 311 -2.05 20.22 -13.19
CA VAL A 311 -1.71 19.13 -14.11
C VAL A 311 -0.97 18.02 -13.39
N MET A 312 0.01 18.36 -12.55
CA MET A 312 0.74 17.37 -11.75
C MET A 312 -0.16 16.68 -10.71
N ALA A 313 -1.05 17.42 -10.07
CA ALA A 313 -2.02 16.87 -9.11
C ALA A 313 -3.02 15.91 -9.76
N ILE A 314 -3.50 16.21 -10.97
CA ILE A 314 -4.33 15.31 -11.76
C ILE A 314 -3.55 14.04 -12.08
N GLY A 315 -2.31 14.14 -12.55
CA GLY A 315 -1.46 12.99 -12.79
C GLY A 315 -1.32 12.11 -11.53
N TYR A 316 -0.98 12.70 -10.40
CA TYR A 316 -0.87 11.98 -9.11
C TYR A 316 -2.18 11.31 -8.70
N THR A 317 -3.30 11.97 -8.90
CA THR A 317 -4.63 11.44 -8.55
C THR A 317 -4.99 10.21 -9.40
N ILE A 318 -4.63 10.21 -10.69
CA ILE A 318 -4.86 9.06 -11.58
C ILE A 318 -4.07 7.83 -11.11
N ILE A 319 -2.86 7.98 -10.54
CA ILE A 319 -2.12 6.85 -9.96
C ILE A 319 -2.97 6.11 -8.91
N LEU A 320 -3.63 6.86 -8.03
CA LEU A 320 -4.49 6.29 -6.99
C LEU A 320 -5.80 5.75 -7.55
N PHE A 321 -6.33 6.36 -8.61
CA PHE A 321 -7.53 5.87 -9.30
C PHE A 321 -7.33 4.48 -9.89
N VAL A 322 -6.19 4.19 -10.52
CA VAL A 322 -5.94 2.90 -11.19
C VAL A 322 -5.49 1.78 -10.25
N ARG A 323 -5.05 2.12 -9.04
CA ARG A 323 -4.39 1.20 -8.10
C ARG A 323 -5.22 -0.02 -7.73
N ASP A 324 -6.38 0.19 -7.13
CA ASP A 324 -7.22 -0.89 -6.61
C ASP A 324 -7.96 -1.63 -7.74
N PRO A 325 -8.51 -0.94 -8.78
CA PRO A 325 -9.08 -1.58 -9.95
C PRO A 325 -8.14 -2.56 -10.64
N PHE A 326 -6.88 -2.20 -10.82
CA PHE A 326 -5.92 -3.09 -11.47
C PHE A 326 -5.63 -4.35 -10.64
N ARG A 327 -5.57 -4.22 -9.31
CA ARG A 327 -5.41 -5.37 -8.42
C ARG A 327 -6.55 -6.37 -8.57
N LEU A 328 -7.79 -5.88 -8.60
CA LEU A 328 -8.97 -6.72 -8.77
C LEU A 328 -8.97 -7.42 -10.14
N TYR A 329 -8.63 -6.69 -11.20
CA TYR A 329 -8.51 -7.26 -12.54
C TYR A 329 -7.47 -8.41 -12.59
N ILE A 330 -6.28 -8.20 -12.05
CA ILE A 330 -5.22 -9.22 -12.02
C ILE A 330 -5.63 -10.45 -11.20
N GLN A 331 -6.25 -10.24 -10.05
CA GLN A 331 -6.74 -11.35 -9.21
C GLN A 331 -7.78 -12.18 -9.95
N ASP A 332 -8.69 -11.53 -10.66
CA ASP A 332 -9.72 -12.21 -11.46
C ASP A 332 -9.10 -13.02 -12.61
N VAL A 333 -8.16 -12.44 -13.36
CA VAL A 333 -7.44 -13.16 -14.42
C VAL A 333 -6.66 -14.37 -13.88
N LEU A 334 -5.99 -14.24 -12.71
CA LEU A 334 -5.29 -15.35 -12.08
C LEU A 334 -6.26 -16.45 -11.66
N PHE A 335 -7.38 -16.10 -11.04
CA PHE A 335 -8.36 -17.06 -10.53
C PHE A 335 -9.10 -17.81 -11.67
N GLU A 336 -9.36 -17.15 -12.78
CA GLU A 336 -9.96 -17.81 -13.93
C GLU A 336 -9.05 -18.82 -14.63
N ASN A 337 -7.74 -18.67 -14.50
CA ASN A 337 -6.76 -19.51 -15.20
C ASN A 337 -6.05 -20.51 -14.28
N THR A 338 -6.52 -20.66 -13.03
CA THR A 338 -5.91 -21.57 -12.04
C THR A 338 -6.94 -22.31 -11.19
N PRO A 339 -6.64 -23.53 -10.73
CA PRO A 339 -7.46 -24.25 -9.77
C PRO A 339 -7.54 -23.51 -8.43
N LYS A 340 -8.68 -23.63 -7.74
CA LYS A 340 -8.96 -22.94 -6.47
C LYS A 340 -7.91 -23.18 -5.38
N GLU A 341 -7.33 -24.38 -5.35
CA GLU A 341 -6.31 -24.80 -4.39
C GLU A 341 -5.00 -24.00 -4.50
N GLN A 342 -4.74 -23.41 -5.69
CA GLN A 342 -3.53 -22.66 -5.98
C GLN A 342 -3.69 -21.13 -5.80
N HIS A 343 -4.91 -20.62 -5.66
CA HIS A 343 -5.20 -19.18 -5.63
C HIS A 343 -4.40 -18.44 -4.56
N GLN A 344 -4.37 -18.98 -3.32
CA GLN A 344 -3.64 -18.35 -2.22
C GLN A 344 -2.13 -18.31 -2.46
N THR A 345 -1.55 -19.40 -2.99
CA THR A 345 -0.12 -19.47 -3.28
C THR A 345 0.27 -18.48 -4.36
N LEU A 346 -0.51 -18.40 -5.44
CA LEU A 346 -0.26 -17.46 -6.55
C LEU A 346 -0.41 -16.01 -6.13
N LEU A 347 -1.40 -15.68 -5.30
CA LEU A 347 -1.52 -14.33 -4.73
C LEU A 347 -0.30 -13.97 -3.90
N THR A 348 0.16 -14.88 -3.04
CA THR A 348 1.36 -14.65 -2.21
C THR A 348 2.60 -14.45 -3.06
N MET A 349 2.80 -15.28 -4.09
CA MET A 349 3.91 -15.15 -5.03
C MET A 349 3.85 -13.84 -5.83
N SER A 350 2.65 -13.44 -6.27
CA SER A 350 2.45 -12.18 -6.98
C SER A 350 2.77 -10.97 -6.09
N GLU A 351 2.36 -10.98 -4.84
CA GLU A 351 2.68 -9.91 -3.88
C GLU A 351 4.19 -9.87 -3.55
N LEU A 352 4.86 -11.02 -3.46
CA LEU A 352 6.32 -11.07 -3.32
C LEU A 352 7.02 -10.50 -4.56
N GLY A 353 6.53 -10.84 -5.77
CA GLY A 353 7.02 -10.28 -7.02
C GLY A 353 6.91 -8.76 -7.06
N VAL A 354 5.77 -8.20 -6.60
CA VAL A 354 5.58 -6.75 -6.45
C VAL A 354 6.61 -6.14 -5.50
N LYS A 355 6.82 -6.73 -4.33
CA LYS A 355 7.78 -6.20 -3.34
C LYS A 355 9.21 -6.21 -3.88
N LEU A 356 9.62 -7.29 -4.55
CA LEU A 356 10.94 -7.40 -5.17
C LEU A 356 11.15 -6.39 -6.28
N ALA A 357 10.18 -6.26 -7.20
CA ALA A 357 10.24 -5.30 -8.28
C ALA A 357 10.25 -3.86 -7.76
N ASN A 358 9.43 -3.56 -6.74
CA ASN A 358 9.37 -2.24 -6.12
C ASN A 358 10.69 -1.87 -5.42
N ALA A 359 11.27 -2.79 -4.65
CA ALA A 359 12.55 -2.59 -3.98
C ALA A 359 13.70 -2.42 -5.00
N GLY A 360 13.74 -3.25 -6.03
CA GLY A 360 14.75 -3.17 -7.10
C GLY A 360 14.67 -1.85 -7.87
N MET A 361 13.45 -1.43 -8.26
CA MET A 361 13.21 -0.17 -8.94
C MET A 361 13.60 1.02 -8.05
N GLY A 362 13.19 1.02 -6.79
CA GLY A 362 13.51 2.11 -5.86
C GLY A 362 15.01 2.21 -5.55
N LEU A 363 15.76 1.11 -5.41
CA LEU A 363 17.22 1.15 -5.28
C LEU A 363 17.89 1.72 -6.53
N GLY A 364 17.42 1.32 -7.73
CA GLY A 364 17.89 1.92 -8.98
C GLY A 364 17.63 3.43 -9.03
N PHE A 365 16.44 3.86 -8.64
CA PHE A 365 16.08 5.28 -8.55
C PHE A 365 16.93 6.04 -7.52
N SER A 366 17.15 5.46 -6.33
CA SER A 366 18.03 6.07 -5.33
C SER A 366 19.46 6.27 -5.86
N ALA A 367 20.01 5.28 -6.55
CA ALA A 367 21.36 5.40 -7.16
C ALA A 367 21.41 6.50 -8.23
N ILE A 368 20.37 6.62 -9.06
CA ILE A 368 20.28 7.67 -10.09
C ILE A 368 20.15 9.05 -9.44
N LEU A 369 19.38 9.18 -8.37
CA LEU A 369 19.15 10.46 -7.67
C LEU A 369 20.40 11.03 -6.97
N ILE A 370 21.46 10.26 -6.81
CA ILE A 370 22.75 10.77 -6.32
C ILE A 370 23.35 11.76 -7.32
N SER A 371 23.16 11.54 -8.63
CA SER A 371 23.81 12.31 -9.69
C SER A 371 22.84 13.06 -10.61
N TYR A 372 21.57 12.71 -10.61
CA TYR A 372 20.57 13.25 -11.53
C TYR A 372 19.33 13.78 -10.81
N PRO A 373 18.65 14.79 -11.38
CA PRO A 373 17.44 15.35 -10.80
C PRO A 373 16.25 14.37 -10.92
N MET A 374 15.24 14.59 -10.09
CA MET A 374 14.03 13.75 -10.00
C MET A 374 13.26 13.58 -11.32
N ILE A 375 13.37 14.54 -12.24
CA ILE A 375 12.73 14.48 -13.57
C ILE A 375 13.21 13.27 -14.38
N VAL A 376 14.46 12.83 -14.19
CA VAL A 376 15.02 11.65 -14.86
C VAL A 376 14.28 10.38 -14.40
N ILE A 377 13.94 10.30 -13.10
CA ILE A 377 13.17 9.18 -12.55
C ILE A 377 11.78 9.13 -13.20
N MET A 378 11.11 10.27 -13.32
CA MET A 378 9.78 10.33 -13.97
C MET A 378 9.85 9.91 -15.44
N ALA A 379 10.91 10.28 -16.16
CA ALA A 379 11.14 9.85 -17.54
C ALA A 379 11.39 8.32 -17.63
N ILE A 380 12.18 7.75 -16.74
CA ILE A 380 12.43 6.30 -16.68
C ILE A 380 11.11 5.56 -16.34
N MET A 381 10.32 6.07 -15.38
CA MET A 381 9.03 5.49 -15.05
C MET A 381 8.09 5.50 -16.27
N LEU A 382 8.11 6.55 -17.09
CA LEU A 382 7.33 6.62 -18.33
C LEU A 382 7.76 5.52 -19.32
N VAL A 383 9.06 5.26 -19.47
CA VAL A 383 9.56 4.15 -20.29
C VAL A 383 9.10 2.80 -19.75
N VAL A 384 9.18 2.58 -18.43
CA VAL A 384 8.73 1.32 -17.81
C VAL A 384 7.21 1.12 -17.98
N VAL A 385 6.43 2.20 -17.93
CA VAL A 385 4.99 2.14 -18.21
C VAL A 385 4.71 1.73 -19.66
N THR A 386 5.49 2.18 -20.65
CA THR A 386 5.29 1.73 -22.04
C THR A 386 5.50 0.22 -22.19
N ILE A 387 6.48 -0.34 -21.47
CA ILE A 387 6.70 -1.80 -21.40
C ILE A 387 5.48 -2.47 -20.76
N ASN A 388 4.95 -1.90 -19.67
CA ASN A 388 3.76 -2.43 -19.00
C ASN A 388 2.53 -2.42 -19.92
N ILE A 389 2.31 -1.36 -20.71
CA ILE A 389 1.24 -1.28 -21.71
C ILE A 389 1.39 -2.38 -22.76
N ALA A 390 2.61 -2.58 -23.29
CA ALA A 390 2.89 -3.63 -24.25
C ALA A 390 2.59 -5.04 -23.69
N LEU A 391 2.97 -5.30 -22.45
CA LEU A 391 2.63 -6.57 -21.76
C LEU A 391 1.12 -6.72 -21.56
N SER A 392 0.42 -5.64 -21.22
CA SER A 392 -1.03 -5.66 -21.05
C SER A 392 -1.77 -5.97 -22.37
N ILE A 393 -1.30 -5.40 -23.49
CA ILE A 393 -1.82 -5.71 -24.82
C ILE A 393 -1.53 -7.18 -25.19
N LYS A 394 -0.34 -7.68 -24.88
CA LYS A 394 0.02 -9.08 -25.09
C LYS A 394 -0.90 -10.02 -24.29
N LEU A 395 -1.12 -9.75 -23.02
CA LEU A 395 -2.04 -10.52 -22.17
C LEU A 395 -3.46 -10.50 -22.74
N TYR A 396 -3.96 -9.33 -23.13
CA TYR A 396 -5.27 -9.17 -23.75
C TYR A 396 -5.44 -10.08 -25.00
N ARG A 397 -4.44 -10.08 -25.89
CA ARG A 397 -4.47 -10.94 -27.09
C ARG A 397 -4.47 -12.44 -26.75
N MET A 398 -3.67 -12.84 -25.74
CA MET A 398 -3.62 -14.25 -25.32
C MET A 398 -4.94 -14.73 -24.73
N VAL A 399 -5.56 -13.92 -23.87
CA VAL A 399 -6.87 -14.25 -23.26
C VAL A 399 -7.98 -14.35 -24.33
N LEU A 400 -7.95 -13.52 -25.38
CA LEU A 400 -8.89 -13.60 -26.50
C LEU A 400 -8.71 -14.87 -27.35
N ILE A 401 -7.46 -15.32 -27.55
CA ILE A 401 -7.16 -16.53 -28.35
C ILE A 401 -7.62 -17.78 -27.60
N GLU A 402 -7.40 -17.86 -26.28
CA GLU A 402 -7.77 -19.04 -25.49
C GLU A 402 -9.28 -19.15 -25.20
N LYS A 403 -10.03 -18.03 -25.25
CA LYS A 403 -11.50 -18.00 -25.04
C LYS A 403 -12.22 -17.39 -26.23
N PRO A 404 -12.23 -18.04 -27.42
CA PRO A 404 -12.87 -17.47 -28.62
C PRO A 404 -14.39 -17.33 -28.49
N ASN A 405 -15.03 -17.99 -27.52
CA ASN A 405 -16.49 -17.97 -27.31
C ASN A 405 -16.97 -16.94 -26.26
N CYS A 406 -16.10 -16.19 -25.59
CA CYS A 406 -16.52 -15.02 -24.83
C CYS A 406 -16.72 -13.81 -25.76
N LYS A 407 -17.68 -13.95 -26.71
CA LYS A 407 -18.20 -12.79 -27.44
C LYS A 407 -19.05 -11.96 -26.48
N ILE A 408 -18.65 -10.71 -26.35
CA ILE A 408 -19.22 -9.48 -25.84
C ILE A 408 -20.73 -9.50 -25.64
#